data_2496f6b25fdd30d4ddae17d5f213dbef
#
_entry.id   2496f6b25fdd30d4ddae17d5f213dbef
#
_cell.length_a   1.000
_cell.length_b   1.000
_cell.length_c   1.000
_cell.angle_alpha   90.00
_cell.angle_beta   90.00
_cell.angle_gamma   90.00
#
_symmetry.space_group_name_H-M   'P 1'
#
loop_
_entity.id
_entity.type
_entity.pdbx_description
1 polymer ?
#
loop_
_entity_poly.entity_id
_entity_poly.type
_entity_poly.pdbx_seq_one_letter_code
_entity_poly.pdbx_strand_id
1 'polypeptide(L)'
;LAERDTKITLFHKEKYHLLRLKLDGAEAVSEKFTDPAEAEQAAAMCKGAAVTCTSVTKEQKKEQPPKLYDLTTLQREANRLFGYTAKQTLDYAQSLYEKKLLTYPRTDSRYLTSDMAETASCVIHLAAKLPPFDSCTDFFPLMEAMISDKEVSDHHAIIPTMEIEKADIKALPLGERNLFLLVCCKLLCASAEPYGYETVTATFDCCGHSFTAKGKRVISEGWRKIDRIFRAFLKEKPADGDGDTLPDFTEGQTFDGAEVAVTEHFTQPPKPYTEDTLLSAMENAGKEDTPEDAERKGLGTPATRAAIIEKLVAAGFVERKGKSLIPTKAGINLVTVLPEPLTSPMLTAEWEQKLTEIAKGGADPDIFMDGIRTMVQEIVSTYSCISEDGKKLFAPEKEVIGTCPRCGQPIYEGKKNFACSDRSCGFVLWKNDRFWTSRKKELTKKMATDLLKKGRTNVKGMWSEKKQAAYDAAVILDDTGGKYINFKLEFPKRKEGVNGRK
;
A
#
# COMPACT_ATOMS: atom_id res chain seq x y z
N LEU A 1 -5.52 0.04 8.95
CA LEU A 1 -5.68 0.89 7.75
C LEU A 1 -5.99 2.33 8.13
N ALA A 2 -7.05 2.60 8.93
CA ALA A 2 -7.43 3.95 9.34
C ALA A 2 -6.32 4.69 10.11
N GLU A 3 -5.69 4.05 11.09
CA GLU A 3 -4.54 4.62 11.82
C GLU A 3 -3.36 4.98 10.89
N ARG A 4 -3.06 4.13 9.91
CA ARG A 4 -2.00 4.38 8.94
C ARG A 4 -2.34 5.60 8.07
N ASP A 5 -3.58 5.72 7.62
CA ASP A 5 -4.06 6.85 6.84
C ASP A 5 -4.03 8.16 7.65
N THR A 6 -4.42 8.10 8.93
CA THR A 6 -4.28 9.22 9.87
C THR A 6 -2.82 9.65 10.03
N LYS A 7 -1.90 8.70 10.23
CA LYS A 7 -0.46 8.99 10.32
C LYS A 7 0.10 9.62 9.04
N ILE A 8 -0.43 9.24 7.87
CA ILE A 8 -0.04 9.84 6.58
C ILE A 8 -0.60 11.25 6.46
N THR A 9 -1.89 11.43 6.78
CA THR A 9 -2.59 12.71 6.65
C THR A 9 -2.09 13.77 7.62
N LEU A 10 -1.75 13.37 8.85
CA LEU A 10 -1.22 14.25 9.88
C LEU A 10 0.31 14.40 9.84
N PHE A 11 0.97 13.78 8.87
CA PHE A 11 2.42 13.84 8.78
C PHE A 11 2.90 15.24 8.42
N HIS A 12 3.78 15.77 9.25
CA HIS A 12 4.49 17.02 8.98
C HIS A 12 5.86 16.70 8.39
N LYS A 13 6.09 17.20 7.17
CA LYS A 13 7.34 17.01 6.46
C LYS A 13 8.41 17.94 7.07
N GLU A 14 9.44 17.34 7.65
CA GLU A 14 10.57 18.06 8.23
C GLU A 14 11.75 18.02 7.28
N LYS A 15 12.42 19.15 7.16
CA LYS A 15 13.63 19.34 6.37
C LYS A 15 14.86 19.04 7.21
N TYR A 16 15.83 18.35 6.62
CA TYR A 16 17.15 18.18 7.22
C TYR A 16 18.23 18.18 6.14
N HIS A 17 19.46 18.39 6.57
CA HIS A 17 20.61 18.47 5.69
C HIS A 17 21.62 17.38 6.06
N LEU A 18 22.33 16.87 5.04
CA LEU A 18 23.44 15.97 5.20
C LEU A 18 24.64 16.54 4.45
N LEU A 19 25.81 16.40 5.02
CA LEU A 19 27.06 16.66 4.32
C LEU A 19 27.50 15.37 3.61
N ARG A 20 27.87 15.49 2.35
CA ARG A 20 28.45 14.43 1.56
C ARG A 20 29.92 14.73 1.31
N LEU A 21 30.77 13.92 1.89
CA LEU A 21 32.20 13.97 1.72
C LEU A 21 32.60 13.01 0.60
N LYS A 22 33.19 13.52 -0.45
CA LYS A 22 33.68 12.72 -1.55
C LYS A 22 35.12 12.28 -1.27
N LEU A 23 35.33 11.00 -1.30
CA LEU A 23 36.63 10.33 -1.15
C LEU A 23 37.01 9.65 -2.47
N ASP A 24 38.26 9.29 -2.64
CA ASP A 24 38.69 8.53 -3.81
C ASP A 24 38.05 7.15 -3.85
N GLY A 25 37.11 6.95 -4.77
CA GLY A 25 36.35 5.73 -4.92
C GLY A 25 35.21 5.48 -3.90
N ALA A 26 34.88 6.48 -3.05
CA ALA A 26 33.80 6.34 -2.07
C ALA A 26 33.13 7.68 -1.73
N GLU A 27 31.97 7.60 -1.12
CA GLU A 27 31.25 8.74 -0.55
C GLU A 27 30.94 8.46 0.94
N ALA A 28 31.25 9.42 1.82
CA ALA A 28 30.91 9.34 3.22
C ALA A 28 29.86 10.42 3.57
N VAL A 29 28.95 10.12 4.50
CA VAL A 29 27.82 10.97 4.86
C VAL A 29 27.90 11.33 6.34
N SER A 30 27.62 12.59 6.67
CA SER A 30 27.57 13.08 8.04
C SER A 30 26.30 12.65 8.77
N GLU A 31 26.21 12.99 10.06
CA GLU A 31 24.97 13.02 10.81
C GLU A 31 24.01 14.09 10.24
N LYS A 32 22.77 14.06 10.70
CA LYS A 32 21.71 14.97 10.24
C LYS A 32 21.84 16.33 10.91
N PHE A 33 21.79 17.39 10.13
CA PHE A 33 21.63 18.77 10.58
C PHE A 33 20.20 19.22 10.39
N THR A 34 19.59 19.79 11.41
CA THR A 34 18.24 20.39 11.33
C THR A 34 18.31 21.86 10.92
N ASP A 35 19.38 22.56 11.28
CA ASP A 35 19.65 23.94 10.89
C ASP A 35 20.50 23.98 9.61
N PRO A 36 20.02 24.63 8.54
CA PRO A 36 20.79 24.81 7.32
C PRO A 36 22.06 25.65 7.53
N ALA A 37 22.05 26.62 8.46
CA ALA A 37 23.22 27.47 8.72
C ALA A 37 24.35 26.65 9.37
N GLU A 38 24.02 25.75 10.29
CA GLU A 38 25.02 24.84 10.89
C GLU A 38 25.60 23.89 9.83
N ALA A 39 24.77 23.35 8.93
CA ALA A 39 25.26 22.51 7.84
C ALA A 39 26.20 23.24 6.88
N GLU A 40 25.86 24.45 6.48
CA GLU A 40 26.69 25.29 5.61
C GLU A 40 28.02 25.69 6.29
N GLN A 41 27.98 26.01 7.58
CA GLN A 41 29.19 26.33 8.35
C GLN A 41 30.12 25.12 8.46
N ALA A 42 29.58 23.95 8.79
CA ALA A 42 30.32 22.70 8.86
C ALA A 42 30.95 22.32 7.52
N ALA A 43 30.17 22.48 6.42
CA ALA A 43 30.67 22.24 5.07
C ALA A 43 31.82 23.21 4.70
N ALA A 44 31.70 24.48 5.06
CA ALA A 44 32.72 25.48 4.80
C ALA A 44 34.02 25.20 5.58
N MET A 45 33.92 24.72 6.82
CA MET A 45 35.07 24.31 7.65
C MET A 45 35.78 23.08 7.06
N CYS A 46 35.02 22.12 6.55
CA CYS A 46 35.57 20.88 5.98
C CYS A 46 36.15 21.06 4.57
N LYS A 47 35.73 22.08 3.83
CA LYS A 47 36.11 22.29 2.43
C LYS A 47 37.63 22.54 2.27
N GLY A 48 38.31 21.65 1.56
CA GLY A 48 39.74 21.69 1.34
C GLY A 48 40.59 21.27 2.54
N ALA A 49 39.97 20.89 3.65
CA ALA A 49 40.66 20.41 4.84
C ALA A 49 41.15 18.96 4.66
N ALA A 50 42.05 18.55 5.55
CA ALA A 50 42.47 17.14 5.63
C ALA A 50 41.39 16.30 6.31
N VAL A 51 41.16 15.09 5.77
CA VAL A 51 40.22 14.09 6.29
C VAL A 51 41.04 12.93 6.86
N THR A 52 40.73 12.47 8.06
CA THR A 52 41.40 11.32 8.67
C THR A 52 40.44 10.17 8.87
N CYS A 53 40.80 8.99 8.39
CA CYS A 53 40.08 7.76 8.69
C CYS A 53 40.29 7.39 10.17
N THR A 54 39.26 7.49 10.99
CA THR A 54 39.34 7.27 12.45
C THR A 54 39.07 5.82 12.84
N SER A 55 38.28 5.10 12.06
CA SER A 55 38.04 3.67 12.29
C SER A 55 37.61 2.94 11.05
N VAL A 56 37.94 1.67 10.96
CA VAL A 56 37.45 0.76 9.92
C VAL A 56 36.97 -0.53 10.58
N THR A 57 35.68 -0.79 10.49
CA THR A 57 35.07 -2.01 11.01
C THR A 57 34.66 -2.92 9.87
N LYS A 58 35.16 -4.16 9.89
CA LYS A 58 34.79 -5.22 8.94
C LYS A 58 34.07 -6.33 9.67
N GLU A 59 32.84 -6.66 9.21
CA GLU A 59 32.04 -7.73 9.80
C GLU A 59 31.58 -8.71 8.72
N GLN A 60 31.91 -9.98 8.88
CA GLN A 60 31.37 -11.04 8.05
C GLN A 60 29.99 -11.44 8.51
N LYS A 61 29.04 -11.45 7.59
CA LYS A 61 27.64 -11.80 7.85
C LYS A 61 27.20 -12.92 6.90
N LYS A 62 26.36 -13.80 7.45
CA LYS A 62 25.70 -14.85 6.66
C LYS A 62 24.20 -14.65 6.75
N GLU A 63 23.54 -14.57 5.59
CA GLU A 63 22.09 -14.55 5.51
C GLU A 63 21.61 -15.93 5.11
N GLN A 64 20.83 -16.54 6.02
CA GLN A 64 20.33 -17.89 5.82
C GLN A 64 19.37 -17.95 4.62
N PRO A 65 19.25 -19.10 3.95
CA PRO A 65 18.26 -19.32 2.92
C PRO A 65 16.84 -19.00 3.42
N PRO A 66 15.97 -18.48 2.55
CA PRO A 66 14.58 -18.22 2.94
C PRO A 66 13.87 -19.54 3.24
N LYS A 67 12.96 -19.53 4.20
CA LYS A 67 12.05 -20.65 4.44
C LYS A 67 11.12 -20.84 3.24
N LEU A 68 10.54 -22.02 3.09
CA LEU A 68 9.51 -22.32 2.10
C LEU A 68 8.27 -21.43 2.29
N TYR A 69 7.32 -21.51 1.38
CA TYR A 69 6.08 -20.75 1.47
C TYR A 69 5.03 -21.46 2.31
N ASP A 70 4.44 -20.70 3.24
CA ASP A 70 3.05 -20.82 3.62
C ASP A 70 2.17 -19.96 2.69
N LEU A 71 0.85 -20.01 2.87
CA LEU A 71 -0.05 -19.22 2.01
C LEU A 71 0.17 -17.72 2.18
N THR A 72 0.36 -17.23 3.41
CA THR A 72 0.53 -15.77 3.66
C THR A 72 1.78 -15.22 2.99
N THR A 73 2.90 -15.91 3.16
CA THR A 73 4.18 -15.46 2.56
C THR A 73 4.17 -15.57 1.04
N LEU A 74 3.49 -16.58 0.47
CA LEU A 74 3.27 -16.68 -0.98
C LEU A 74 2.43 -15.50 -1.50
N GLN A 75 1.32 -15.18 -0.85
CA GLN A 75 0.47 -14.03 -1.21
C GLN A 75 1.22 -12.71 -1.13
N ARG A 76 2.02 -12.52 -0.10
CA ARG A 76 2.85 -11.31 0.09
C ARG A 76 3.86 -11.14 -1.03
N GLU A 77 4.59 -12.19 -1.35
CA GLU A 77 5.63 -12.13 -2.39
C GLU A 77 5.03 -12.01 -3.80
N ALA A 78 3.93 -12.70 -4.09
CA ALA A 78 3.19 -12.56 -5.34
C ALA A 78 2.60 -11.14 -5.53
N ASN A 79 2.11 -10.50 -4.46
CA ASN A 79 1.67 -9.11 -4.51
C ASN A 79 2.84 -8.16 -4.80
N ARG A 80 3.99 -8.36 -4.16
CA ARG A 80 5.19 -7.52 -4.34
C ARG A 80 5.71 -7.61 -5.77
N LEU A 81 5.89 -8.82 -6.30
CA LEU A 81 6.46 -9.07 -7.63
C LEU A 81 5.46 -8.80 -8.77
N PHE A 82 4.28 -9.38 -8.69
CA PHE A 82 3.32 -9.38 -9.80
C PHE A 82 2.15 -8.43 -9.61
N GLY A 83 1.96 -7.88 -8.39
CA GLY A 83 0.80 -7.07 -8.06
C GLY A 83 -0.49 -7.88 -7.90
N TYR A 84 -0.41 -9.21 -7.76
CA TYR A 84 -1.58 -10.04 -7.54
C TYR A 84 -2.20 -9.76 -6.17
N THR A 85 -3.53 -9.77 -6.10
CA THR A 85 -4.22 -9.72 -4.82
C THR A 85 -4.03 -11.04 -4.06
N ALA A 86 -4.22 -11.02 -2.75
CA ALA A 86 -4.17 -12.23 -1.93
C ALA A 86 -5.19 -13.28 -2.43
N LYS A 87 -6.37 -12.83 -2.88
CA LYS A 87 -7.38 -13.71 -3.47
C LYS A 87 -6.92 -14.30 -4.80
N GLN A 88 -6.40 -13.49 -5.72
CA GLN A 88 -5.88 -14.00 -7.00
C GLN A 88 -4.77 -15.02 -6.80
N THR A 89 -3.86 -14.76 -5.85
CA THR A 89 -2.79 -15.70 -5.52
C THR A 89 -3.34 -17.03 -5.01
N LEU A 90 -4.33 -16.97 -4.12
CA LEU A 90 -5.00 -18.18 -3.62
C LEU A 90 -5.71 -18.94 -4.76
N ASP A 91 -6.43 -18.23 -5.64
CA ASP A 91 -7.15 -18.84 -6.75
C ASP A 91 -6.17 -19.56 -7.73
N TYR A 92 -5.04 -18.93 -8.04
CA TYR A 92 -3.99 -19.55 -8.86
C TYR A 92 -3.32 -20.74 -8.18
N ALA A 93 -3.02 -20.62 -6.88
CA ALA A 93 -2.44 -21.73 -6.11
C ALA A 93 -3.40 -22.90 -6.01
N GLN A 94 -4.70 -22.64 -5.82
CA GLN A 94 -5.75 -23.65 -5.80
C GLN A 94 -5.85 -24.37 -7.16
N SER A 95 -5.86 -23.63 -8.26
CA SER A 95 -5.89 -24.20 -9.62
C SER A 95 -4.65 -25.07 -9.90
N LEU A 96 -3.47 -24.63 -9.46
CA LEU A 96 -2.23 -25.40 -9.59
C LEU A 96 -2.26 -26.69 -8.73
N TYR A 97 -2.85 -26.63 -7.55
CA TYR A 97 -3.09 -27.79 -6.70
C TYR A 97 -4.03 -28.81 -7.37
N GLU A 98 -5.15 -28.35 -7.92
CA GLU A 98 -6.11 -29.19 -8.64
C GLU A 98 -5.48 -29.85 -9.89
N LYS A 99 -4.54 -29.16 -10.53
CA LYS A 99 -3.68 -29.71 -11.60
C LYS A 99 -2.56 -30.61 -11.10
N LYS A 100 -2.49 -30.83 -9.79
CA LYS A 100 -1.45 -31.60 -9.10
C LYS A 100 -0.02 -31.05 -9.26
N LEU A 101 0.14 -29.78 -9.62
CA LEU A 101 1.44 -29.14 -9.80
C LEU A 101 2.01 -28.56 -8.52
N LEU A 102 1.16 -28.19 -7.55
CA LEU A 102 1.54 -27.73 -6.22
C LEU A 102 0.92 -28.62 -5.15
N THR A 103 1.52 -28.63 -3.97
CA THR A 103 0.94 -29.19 -2.75
C THR A 103 -0.19 -28.30 -2.24
N TYR A 104 -0.92 -28.74 -1.20
CA TYR A 104 -2.10 -28.05 -0.69
C TYR A 104 -1.76 -26.59 -0.27
N PRO A 105 -2.45 -25.58 -0.82
CA PRO A 105 -2.00 -24.20 -0.67
C PRO A 105 -2.44 -23.52 0.64
N ARG A 106 -3.42 -24.07 1.37
CA ARG A 106 -3.94 -23.45 2.61
C ARG A 106 -3.21 -23.97 3.83
N THR A 107 -1.91 -23.73 3.88
CA THR A 107 -1.03 -24.12 4.98
C THR A 107 -0.44 -22.88 5.67
N ASP A 108 -0.14 -23.01 6.92
CA ASP A 108 0.63 -22.07 7.74
C ASP A 108 2.05 -22.55 8.00
N SER A 109 2.38 -23.79 7.64
CA SER A 109 3.73 -24.33 7.76
C SER A 109 4.65 -23.85 6.64
N ARG A 110 5.90 -23.64 7.00
CA ARG A 110 7.00 -23.26 6.10
C ARG A 110 8.10 -24.31 6.06
N TYR A 111 7.73 -25.56 6.47
CA TYR A 111 8.64 -26.69 6.56
C TYR A 111 8.02 -27.93 5.93
N LEU A 112 8.87 -28.90 5.66
CA LEU A 112 8.51 -30.25 5.20
C LEU A 112 8.71 -31.24 6.36
N THR A 113 8.05 -32.38 6.30
CA THR A 113 8.27 -33.50 7.20
C THR A 113 9.48 -34.34 6.75
N SER A 114 10.05 -35.11 7.67
CA SER A 114 11.25 -35.91 7.40
C SER A 114 11.03 -37.01 6.33
N ASP A 115 9.82 -37.56 6.23
CA ASP A 115 9.44 -38.54 5.21
C ASP A 115 9.37 -37.94 3.79
N MET A 116 9.29 -36.62 3.65
CA MET A 116 9.28 -35.95 2.36
C MET A 116 10.67 -35.67 1.80
N ALA A 117 11.74 -35.88 2.55
CA ALA A 117 13.09 -35.47 2.18
C ALA A 117 13.54 -36.01 0.80
N GLU A 118 13.31 -37.28 0.54
CA GLU A 118 13.66 -37.92 -0.73
C GLU A 118 12.86 -37.34 -1.91
N THR A 119 11.54 -37.26 -1.73
CA THR A 119 10.64 -36.69 -2.75
C THR A 119 10.99 -35.23 -3.05
N ALA A 120 11.21 -34.43 -2.02
CA ALA A 120 11.57 -33.03 -2.17
C ALA A 120 12.92 -32.85 -2.90
N SER A 121 13.90 -33.72 -2.62
CA SER A 121 15.16 -33.73 -3.37
C SER A 121 14.96 -33.98 -4.88
N CYS A 122 14.11 -34.94 -5.23
CA CYS A 122 13.76 -35.19 -6.63
C CYS A 122 13.08 -33.98 -7.29
N VAL A 123 12.11 -33.36 -6.58
CA VAL A 123 11.39 -32.17 -7.06
C VAL A 123 12.34 -30.99 -7.27
N ILE A 124 13.32 -30.77 -6.39
CA ILE A 124 14.36 -29.76 -6.51
C ILE A 124 15.14 -29.94 -7.82
N HIS A 125 15.58 -31.17 -8.11
CA HIS A 125 16.30 -31.47 -9.35
C HIS A 125 15.45 -31.26 -10.61
N LEU A 126 14.16 -31.53 -10.55
CA LEU A 126 13.24 -31.25 -11.65
C LEU A 126 13.01 -29.74 -11.82
N ALA A 127 12.82 -28.99 -10.73
CA ALA A 127 12.63 -27.57 -10.76
C ALA A 127 13.87 -26.83 -11.31
N ALA A 128 15.07 -27.29 -10.97
CA ALA A 128 16.34 -26.74 -11.47
C ALA A 128 16.52 -26.89 -12.99
N LYS A 129 15.83 -27.83 -13.63
CA LYS A 129 15.85 -28.01 -15.09
C LYS A 129 14.91 -27.06 -15.84
N LEU A 130 13.99 -26.39 -15.13
CA LEU A 130 13.06 -25.47 -15.76
C LEU A 130 13.73 -24.10 -16.06
N PRO A 131 13.46 -23.48 -17.24
CA PRO A 131 13.78 -22.09 -17.41
C PRO A 131 13.01 -21.22 -16.38
N PRO A 132 13.69 -20.23 -15.76
CA PRO A 132 15.03 -19.73 -16.01
C PRO A 132 16.15 -20.41 -15.17
N PHE A 133 15.87 -21.48 -14.43
CA PHE A 133 16.78 -22.07 -13.45
C PHE A 133 17.77 -23.07 -14.05
N ASP A 134 17.61 -23.45 -15.32
CA ASP A 134 18.44 -24.39 -16.07
C ASP A 134 19.92 -23.97 -16.20
N SER A 135 20.22 -22.71 -15.88
CA SER A 135 21.59 -22.21 -15.73
C SER A 135 22.22 -22.46 -14.35
N CYS A 136 21.45 -23.01 -13.40
CA CYS A 136 21.88 -23.27 -12.02
C CYS A 136 22.25 -24.75 -11.82
N THR A 137 23.06 -25.34 -12.70
CA THR A 137 23.28 -26.81 -12.74
C THR A 137 24.19 -27.38 -11.65
N ASP A 138 25.01 -26.53 -11.00
CA ASP A 138 26.07 -26.96 -10.11
C ASP A 138 25.74 -26.72 -8.63
N PHE A 139 24.52 -27.10 -8.19
CA PHE A 139 24.19 -26.93 -6.79
C PHE A 139 23.72 -28.24 -6.15
N PHE A 140 24.18 -28.47 -4.92
CA PHE A 140 23.75 -29.59 -4.11
C PHE A 140 22.71 -29.11 -3.11
N PRO A 141 21.48 -29.68 -3.10
CA PRO A 141 20.44 -29.23 -2.21
C PRO A 141 20.76 -29.55 -0.75
N LEU A 142 20.65 -28.55 0.10
CA LEU A 142 20.74 -28.66 1.55
C LEU A 142 19.32 -28.84 2.12
N MET A 143 18.98 -30.05 2.56
CA MET A 143 17.61 -30.39 3.00
C MET A 143 17.33 -30.02 4.45
N GLU A 144 18.36 -29.96 5.30
CA GLU A 144 18.22 -29.83 6.77
C GLU A 144 17.45 -28.57 7.19
N ALA A 145 17.66 -27.46 6.49
CA ALA A 145 17.00 -26.18 6.82
C ALA A 145 15.50 -26.16 6.51
N MET A 146 15.03 -27.08 5.65
CA MET A 146 13.64 -27.13 5.18
C MET A 146 12.80 -28.19 5.92
N ILE A 147 13.42 -29.07 6.70
CA ILE A 147 12.74 -30.21 7.34
C ILE A 147 12.59 -29.94 8.83
N SER A 148 11.36 -30.05 9.32
CA SER A 148 11.06 -29.97 10.74
C SER A 148 9.68 -30.57 11.01
N ASP A 149 9.63 -31.80 11.51
CA ASP A 149 8.37 -32.48 11.87
C ASP A 149 7.60 -31.72 12.97
N LYS A 150 8.32 -31.00 13.84
CA LYS A 150 7.72 -30.19 14.90
C LYS A 150 6.95 -28.96 14.40
N GLU A 151 7.39 -28.39 13.28
CA GLU A 151 6.83 -27.16 12.70
C GLU A 151 5.78 -27.47 11.60
N VAL A 152 5.41 -28.74 11.42
CA VAL A 152 4.34 -29.18 10.53
C VAL A 152 3.22 -29.77 11.37
N SER A 153 2.05 -29.12 11.32
CA SER A 153 0.84 -29.60 12.00
C SER A 153 -0.01 -30.49 11.03
N ASP A 154 -0.96 -29.87 10.35
CA ASP A 154 -1.88 -30.57 9.44
C ASP A 154 -1.34 -30.67 8.01
N HIS A 155 -0.64 -29.64 7.56
CA HIS A 155 -0.12 -29.52 6.20
C HIS A 155 1.30 -28.95 6.20
N HIS A 156 2.16 -29.48 5.35
CA HIS A 156 3.50 -28.96 5.12
C HIS A 156 3.48 -27.75 4.18
N ALA A 157 4.64 -27.15 3.97
CA ALA A 157 4.84 -25.98 3.10
C ALA A 157 4.38 -26.22 1.65
N ILE A 158 4.11 -25.12 0.94
CA ILE A 158 3.75 -25.15 -0.49
C ILE A 158 5.01 -25.38 -1.31
N ILE A 159 5.05 -26.52 -2.02
CA ILE A 159 6.12 -26.87 -2.95
C ILE A 159 5.53 -27.43 -4.27
N PRO A 160 6.31 -27.47 -5.36
CA PRO A 160 5.93 -28.20 -6.56
C PRO A 160 5.87 -29.72 -6.27
N THR A 161 5.19 -30.46 -7.14
CA THR A 161 5.10 -31.92 -7.06
C THR A 161 5.91 -32.60 -8.14
N MET A 162 5.99 -33.93 -8.12
CA MET A 162 6.63 -34.73 -9.15
C MET A 162 5.97 -34.61 -10.54
N GLU A 163 4.72 -34.14 -10.62
CA GLU A 163 4.03 -33.92 -11.90
C GLU A 163 4.68 -32.84 -12.78
N ILE A 164 5.61 -32.05 -12.22
CA ILE A 164 6.44 -31.09 -12.97
C ILE A 164 7.16 -31.74 -14.15
N GLU A 165 7.53 -33.04 -14.04
CA GLU A 165 8.23 -33.79 -15.10
C GLU A 165 7.38 -33.93 -16.37
N LYS A 166 6.05 -34.03 -16.22
CA LYS A 166 5.11 -34.27 -17.32
C LYS A 166 4.40 -33.02 -17.80
N ALA A 167 4.47 -31.93 -17.03
CA ALA A 167 3.68 -30.75 -17.25
C ALA A 167 4.28 -29.81 -18.30
N ASP A 168 3.48 -29.32 -19.22
CA ASP A 168 3.85 -28.20 -20.07
C ASP A 168 3.61 -26.87 -19.34
N ILE A 169 4.64 -26.42 -18.63
CA ILE A 169 4.59 -25.16 -17.86
C ILE A 169 4.35 -23.94 -18.76
N LYS A 170 4.74 -24.01 -20.04
CA LYS A 170 4.54 -22.90 -20.99
C LYS A 170 3.07 -22.76 -21.39
N ALA A 171 2.30 -23.85 -21.35
CA ALA A 171 0.87 -23.86 -21.65
C ALA A 171 0.01 -23.31 -20.51
N LEU A 172 0.55 -23.14 -19.30
CA LEU A 172 -0.21 -22.55 -18.18
C LEU A 172 -0.59 -21.10 -18.45
N PRO A 173 -1.79 -20.68 -17.99
CA PRO A 173 -2.13 -19.25 -17.94
C PRO A 173 -1.05 -18.43 -17.25
N LEU A 174 -0.82 -17.21 -17.72
CA LEU A 174 0.29 -16.37 -17.26
C LEU A 174 0.36 -16.24 -15.72
N GLY A 175 -0.79 -16.02 -15.06
CA GLY A 175 -0.84 -15.87 -13.61
C GLY A 175 -0.43 -17.15 -12.86
N GLU A 176 -0.92 -18.28 -13.30
CA GLU A 176 -0.56 -19.60 -12.74
C GLU A 176 0.92 -19.92 -12.99
N ARG A 177 1.41 -19.67 -14.21
CA ARG A 177 2.81 -19.89 -14.56
C ARG A 177 3.76 -19.04 -13.73
N ASN A 178 3.46 -17.77 -13.55
CA ASN A 178 4.26 -16.87 -12.72
C ASN A 178 4.30 -17.36 -11.27
N LEU A 179 3.16 -17.75 -10.71
CA LEU A 179 3.07 -18.26 -9.35
C LEU A 179 3.80 -19.59 -9.19
N PHE A 180 3.66 -20.49 -10.16
CA PHE A 180 4.36 -21.77 -10.16
C PHE A 180 5.88 -21.59 -10.16
N LEU A 181 6.40 -20.73 -11.05
CA LEU A 181 7.84 -20.43 -11.12
C LEU A 181 8.34 -19.73 -9.85
N LEU A 182 7.51 -18.90 -9.21
CA LEU A 182 7.83 -18.28 -7.93
C LEU A 182 8.00 -19.34 -6.82
N VAL A 183 7.12 -20.35 -6.78
CA VAL A 183 7.23 -21.47 -5.82
C VAL A 183 8.46 -22.32 -6.11
N CYS A 184 8.76 -22.59 -7.39
CA CYS A 184 10.00 -23.27 -7.79
C CYS A 184 11.24 -22.48 -7.34
N CYS A 185 11.28 -21.18 -7.59
CA CYS A 185 12.36 -20.31 -7.14
C CYS A 185 12.58 -20.40 -5.63
N LYS A 186 11.48 -20.34 -4.86
CA LYS A 186 11.56 -20.42 -3.40
C LYS A 186 12.12 -21.76 -2.93
N LEU A 187 11.69 -22.86 -3.52
CA LEU A 187 12.20 -24.20 -3.19
C LEU A 187 13.71 -24.28 -3.46
N LEU A 188 14.16 -23.82 -4.62
CA LEU A 188 15.58 -23.79 -4.98
C LEU A 188 16.38 -22.89 -4.07
N CYS A 189 15.89 -21.70 -3.74
CA CYS A 189 16.55 -20.79 -2.80
C CYS A 189 16.64 -21.40 -1.39
N ALA A 190 15.57 -22.05 -0.92
CA ALA A 190 15.51 -22.64 0.42
C ALA A 190 16.48 -23.81 0.58
N SER A 191 16.80 -24.50 -0.49
CA SER A 191 17.74 -25.63 -0.53
C SER A 191 19.19 -25.23 -0.86
N ALA A 192 19.47 -23.95 -1.07
CA ALA A 192 20.81 -23.46 -1.41
C ALA A 192 21.63 -23.05 -0.18
N GLU A 193 22.91 -22.81 -0.38
CA GLU A 193 23.80 -22.30 0.67
C GLU A 193 23.43 -20.89 1.14
N PRO A 194 23.82 -20.52 2.37
CA PRO A 194 23.71 -19.15 2.86
C PRO A 194 24.44 -18.14 1.97
N TYR A 195 23.86 -16.94 1.85
CA TYR A 195 24.52 -15.80 1.24
C TYR A 195 25.53 -15.20 2.22
N GLY A 196 26.80 -15.19 1.83
CA GLY A 196 27.89 -14.66 2.64
C GLY A 196 28.37 -13.30 2.13
N TYR A 197 28.52 -12.34 3.02
CA TYR A 197 29.04 -11.02 2.68
C TYR A 197 29.80 -10.38 3.85
N GLU A 198 30.67 -9.45 3.53
CA GLU A 198 31.37 -8.59 4.47
C GLU A 198 30.78 -7.18 4.40
N THR A 199 30.40 -6.61 5.53
CA THR A 199 30.08 -5.18 5.63
C THR A 199 31.32 -4.43 6.09
N VAL A 200 31.64 -3.35 5.39
CA VAL A 200 32.73 -2.44 5.75
C VAL A 200 32.11 -1.12 6.15
N THR A 201 32.42 -0.64 7.35
CA THR A 201 32.03 0.69 7.82
C THR A 201 33.31 1.45 8.14
N ALA A 202 33.55 2.53 7.39
CA ALA A 202 34.69 3.42 7.64
C ALA A 202 34.16 4.76 8.16
N THR A 203 34.76 5.23 9.26
CA THR A 203 34.42 6.53 9.85
C THR A 203 35.59 7.49 9.62
N PHE A 204 35.26 8.71 9.24
CA PHE A 204 36.22 9.75 8.94
C PHE A 204 35.94 10.98 9.79
N ASP A 205 36.99 11.62 10.26
CA ASP A 205 36.92 12.96 10.86
C ASP A 205 37.41 14.02 9.90
N CYS A 206 36.67 15.11 9.79
CA CYS A 206 37.07 16.30 9.09
C CYS A 206 36.69 17.52 9.94
N CYS A 207 37.68 18.22 10.47
CA CYS A 207 37.50 19.40 11.34
C CYS A 207 36.55 19.17 12.53
N GLY A 208 36.55 17.96 13.13
CA GLY A 208 35.69 17.56 14.24
C GLY A 208 34.28 17.12 13.81
N HIS A 209 33.98 17.03 12.53
CA HIS A 209 32.74 16.46 11.99
C HIS A 209 32.97 15.02 11.54
N SER A 210 32.09 14.13 12.01
CA SER A 210 32.15 12.69 11.68
C SER A 210 31.39 12.38 10.41
N PHE A 211 32.03 11.61 9.52
CA PHE A 211 31.44 11.10 8.29
C PHE A 211 31.55 9.57 8.25
N THR A 212 30.53 8.89 7.75
CA THR A 212 30.49 7.45 7.65
C THR A 212 30.30 6.99 6.22
N ALA A 213 31.20 6.14 5.73
CA ALA A 213 31.03 5.39 4.48
C ALA A 213 30.68 3.93 4.81
N LYS A 214 29.71 3.37 4.08
CA LYS A 214 29.31 1.96 4.24
C LYS A 214 29.41 1.25 2.89
N GLY A 215 30.04 0.08 2.91
CA GLY A 215 30.15 -0.77 1.74
C GLY A 215 29.84 -2.23 2.07
N LYS A 216 29.65 -3.00 1.02
CA LYS A 216 29.34 -4.42 1.11
C LYS A 216 30.13 -5.17 0.04
N ARG A 217 30.83 -6.23 0.44
CA ARG A 217 31.53 -7.13 -0.44
C ARG A 217 30.94 -8.53 -0.35
N VAL A 218 30.48 -9.06 -1.49
CA VAL A 218 29.97 -10.43 -1.56
C VAL A 218 31.12 -11.43 -1.46
N ILE A 219 31.01 -12.39 -0.53
CA ILE A 219 31.94 -13.49 -0.33
C ILE A 219 31.42 -14.76 -1.00
N SER A 220 30.12 -15.07 -0.82
CA SER A 220 29.44 -16.21 -1.43
C SER A 220 28.06 -15.79 -1.88
N GLU A 221 27.72 -16.04 -3.12
CA GLU A 221 26.42 -15.67 -3.68
C GLU A 221 25.26 -16.49 -3.11
N GLY A 222 25.51 -17.71 -2.66
CA GLY A 222 24.54 -18.59 -2.05
C GLY A 222 23.17 -18.60 -2.76
N TRP A 223 22.10 -18.65 -1.99
CA TRP A 223 20.72 -18.65 -2.49
C TRP A 223 20.35 -17.38 -3.30
N ARG A 224 21.01 -16.25 -3.08
CA ARG A 224 20.74 -15.00 -3.82
C ARG A 224 21.08 -15.09 -5.29
N LYS A 225 21.98 -15.99 -5.70
CA LYS A 225 22.26 -16.27 -7.12
C LYS A 225 20.99 -16.72 -7.85
N ILE A 226 20.22 -17.62 -7.24
CA ILE A 226 18.98 -18.16 -7.81
C ILE A 226 17.90 -17.09 -7.86
N ASP A 227 17.69 -16.34 -6.77
CA ASP A 227 16.73 -15.24 -6.71
C ASP A 227 17.03 -14.17 -7.77
N ARG A 228 18.32 -13.83 -7.98
CA ARG A 228 18.75 -12.85 -8.99
C ARG A 228 18.42 -13.32 -10.41
N ILE A 229 18.67 -14.59 -10.72
CA ILE A 229 18.32 -15.18 -12.02
C ILE A 229 16.82 -15.07 -12.27
N PHE A 230 15.99 -15.40 -11.28
CA PHE A 230 14.55 -15.30 -11.40
C PHE A 230 14.07 -13.85 -11.57
N ARG A 231 14.62 -12.91 -10.81
CA ARG A 231 14.29 -11.47 -10.95
C ARG A 231 14.72 -10.91 -12.31
N ALA A 232 15.87 -11.30 -12.79
CA ALA A 232 16.32 -10.93 -14.14
C ALA A 232 15.38 -11.47 -15.22
N PHE A 233 14.91 -12.72 -15.08
CA PHE A 233 13.89 -13.28 -15.97
C PHE A 233 12.56 -12.48 -15.94
N LEU A 234 12.15 -11.98 -14.78
CA LEU A 234 10.99 -11.10 -14.63
C LEU A 234 11.25 -9.66 -15.13
N LYS A 235 12.48 -9.33 -15.57
CA LYS A 235 12.91 -7.98 -15.95
C LYS A 235 12.74 -6.96 -14.81
N GLU A 236 12.81 -7.41 -13.58
CA GLU A 236 12.88 -6.50 -12.43
C GLU A 236 14.25 -5.81 -12.43
N LYS A 237 14.26 -4.53 -12.03
CA LYS A 237 15.52 -3.85 -11.76
C LYS A 237 16.22 -4.57 -10.60
N PRO A 238 17.55 -4.77 -10.66
CA PRO A 238 18.28 -5.27 -9.51
C PRO A 238 17.91 -4.45 -8.28
N ALA A 239 17.59 -5.10 -7.19
CA ALA A 239 17.43 -4.39 -5.95
C ALA A 239 18.76 -3.69 -5.64
N ASP A 240 18.74 -2.42 -5.22
CA ASP A 240 19.90 -1.65 -4.74
C ASP A 240 20.50 -2.33 -3.49
N GLY A 241 21.06 -3.50 -3.65
CA GLY A 241 21.40 -4.36 -2.54
C GLY A 241 22.83 -4.89 -2.51
N ASP A 242 23.52 -4.82 -3.63
CA ASP A 242 24.96 -5.00 -3.66
C ASP A 242 25.57 -3.61 -3.50
N GLY A 243 25.68 -3.15 -2.24
CA GLY A 243 26.23 -1.85 -1.89
C GLY A 243 27.60 -1.66 -2.57
N ASP A 244 27.93 -0.42 -2.88
CA ASP A 244 29.23 -0.08 -3.48
C ASP A 244 30.35 -0.72 -2.66
N THR A 245 31.27 -1.40 -3.36
CA THR A 245 32.46 -1.94 -2.72
C THR A 245 33.35 -0.76 -2.34
N LEU A 246 33.59 -0.55 -1.04
CA LEU A 246 34.51 0.48 -0.59
C LEU A 246 35.95 0.09 -0.92
N PRO A 247 36.80 1.08 -1.24
CA PRO A 247 38.26 0.91 -1.23
C PRO A 247 38.74 0.38 0.13
N ASP A 248 39.91 -0.23 0.13
CA ASP A 248 40.53 -0.67 1.37
C ASP A 248 41.10 0.54 2.14
N PHE A 249 40.28 1.10 3.01
CA PHE A 249 40.70 2.13 3.95
C PHE A 249 41.45 1.53 5.13
N THR A 250 42.41 2.31 5.65
CA THR A 250 43.15 1.97 6.88
C THR A 250 42.99 3.07 7.93
N GLU A 251 42.94 2.65 9.19
CA GLU A 251 42.86 3.59 10.30
C GLU A 251 44.12 4.48 10.32
N GLY A 252 43.92 5.78 10.54
CA GLY A 252 44.98 6.78 10.45
C GLY A 252 45.30 7.29 9.02
N GLN A 253 44.70 6.70 7.98
CA GLN A 253 44.86 7.19 6.61
C GLN A 253 44.29 8.60 6.46
N THR A 254 45.04 9.48 5.81
CA THR A 254 44.65 10.88 5.57
C THR A 254 44.41 11.14 4.09
N PHE A 255 43.46 12.01 3.82
CA PHE A 255 43.10 12.50 2.48
C PHE A 255 43.13 14.02 2.51
N ASP A 256 43.82 14.63 1.57
CA ASP A 256 43.91 16.08 1.47
C ASP A 256 42.86 16.63 0.51
N GLY A 257 42.42 17.87 0.75
CA GLY A 257 41.57 18.59 -0.18
C GLY A 257 40.10 18.09 -0.21
N ALA A 258 39.49 17.90 0.95
CA ALA A 258 38.13 17.43 1.08
C ALA A 258 37.13 18.18 0.18
N GLU A 259 36.40 17.47 -0.65
CA GLU A 259 35.22 17.96 -1.37
C GLU A 259 33.96 17.62 -0.55
N VAL A 260 33.33 18.65 0.02
CA VAL A 260 32.10 18.49 0.82
C VAL A 260 30.96 19.23 0.19
N ALA A 261 29.82 18.56 0.03
CA ALA A 261 28.58 19.15 -0.49
C ALA A 261 27.43 19.02 0.53
N VAL A 262 26.66 20.08 0.72
CA VAL A 262 25.42 20.05 1.50
C VAL A 262 24.30 19.53 0.61
N THR A 263 23.57 18.54 1.10
CA THR A 263 22.40 17.99 0.42
C THR A 263 21.15 18.12 1.29
N GLU A 264 20.07 18.57 0.67
CA GLU A 264 18.78 18.78 1.32
C GLU A 264 17.92 17.51 1.24
N HIS A 265 17.35 17.10 2.36
CA HIS A 265 16.50 15.94 2.47
C HIS A 265 15.23 16.27 3.26
N PHE A 266 14.23 15.42 3.14
CA PHE A 266 12.98 15.56 3.87
C PHE A 266 12.58 14.22 4.46
N THR A 267 12.01 14.27 5.66
CA THR A 267 11.33 13.11 6.23
C THR A 267 10.16 12.69 5.34
N GLN A 268 9.87 11.40 5.30
CA GLN A 268 8.80 10.84 4.47
C GLN A 268 7.70 10.26 5.36
N PRO A 269 6.42 10.42 4.97
CA PRO A 269 5.34 9.76 5.69
C PRO A 269 5.45 8.23 5.54
N PRO A 270 4.86 7.47 6.46
CA PRO A 270 4.76 6.03 6.28
C PRO A 270 3.99 5.73 4.98
N LYS A 271 4.42 4.71 4.23
CA LYS A 271 3.74 4.32 2.99
C LYS A 271 2.35 3.73 3.29
N PRO A 272 1.34 3.96 2.43
CA PRO A 272 0.07 3.26 2.51
C PRO A 272 0.28 1.74 2.51
N TYR A 273 -0.64 1.00 3.11
CA TYR A 273 -0.58 -0.45 3.05
C TYR A 273 -0.81 -0.95 1.62
N THR A 274 -0.01 -1.93 1.22
CA THR A 274 -0.30 -2.84 0.10
C THR A 274 -0.89 -4.14 0.67
N GLU A 275 -1.33 -5.06 -0.18
CA GLU A 275 -1.75 -6.38 0.32
C GLU A 275 -0.60 -7.12 1.01
N ASP A 276 0.63 -7.05 0.47
CA ASP A 276 1.83 -7.58 1.15
C ASP A 276 1.97 -7.04 2.58
N THR A 277 2.01 -5.72 2.72
CA THR A 277 2.26 -5.10 4.03
C THR A 277 1.07 -5.21 4.98
N LEU A 278 -0.17 -5.23 4.45
CA LEU A 278 -1.37 -5.44 5.27
C LEU A 278 -1.44 -6.89 5.79
N LEU A 279 -1.18 -7.88 4.95
CA LEU A 279 -1.11 -9.28 5.37
C LEU A 279 -0.08 -9.48 6.48
N SER A 280 1.10 -8.86 6.33
CA SER A 280 2.13 -8.86 7.39
C SER A 280 1.64 -8.19 8.67
N ALA A 281 0.94 -7.05 8.56
CA ALA A 281 0.38 -6.37 9.72
C ALA A 281 -0.72 -7.20 10.41
N MET A 282 -1.58 -7.88 9.64
CA MET A 282 -2.61 -8.79 10.19
C MET A 282 -1.96 -9.98 10.91
N GLU A 283 -0.92 -10.56 10.35
CA GLU A 283 -0.19 -11.69 10.94
C GLU A 283 0.50 -11.34 12.26
N ASN A 284 0.99 -10.11 12.38
CA ASN A 284 1.71 -9.63 13.56
C ASN A 284 0.85 -8.80 14.52
N ALA A 285 -0.45 -8.60 14.22
CA ALA A 285 -1.35 -7.82 15.06
C ALA A 285 -1.54 -8.49 16.43
N GLY A 286 -1.32 -7.77 17.53
CA GLY A 286 -1.45 -8.29 18.88
C GLY A 286 -0.39 -9.32 19.28
N LYS A 287 0.68 -9.50 18.49
CA LYS A 287 1.72 -10.49 18.76
C LYS A 287 2.49 -10.21 20.06
N GLU A 288 2.67 -8.94 20.38
CA GLU A 288 3.33 -8.52 21.63
C GLU A 288 2.48 -8.80 22.86
N ASP A 289 1.16 -8.88 22.68
CA ASP A 289 0.15 -9.08 23.74
C ASP A 289 -0.34 -10.53 23.80
N THR A 290 0.13 -11.39 22.90
CA THR A 290 -0.29 -12.80 22.82
C THR A 290 0.77 -13.69 23.49
N PRO A 291 0.39 -14.65 24.37
CA PRO A 291 1.32 -15.60 24.96
C PRO A 291 2.13 -16.36 23.91
N GLU A 292 3.36 -16.72 24.26
CA GLU A 292 4.26 -17.43 23.33
C GLU A 292 3.71 -18.79 22.89
N ASP A 293 2.92 -19.42 23.74
CA ASP A 293 2.31 -20.74 23.54
C ASP A 293 0.92 -20.71 22.88
N ALA A 294 0.38 -19.52 22.54
CA ALA A 294 -0.87 -19.43 21.80
C ALA A 294 -0.73 -20.06 20.41
N GLU A 295 -1.67 -20.94 20.08
CA GLU A 295 -1.69 -21.68 18.81
C GLU A 295 -1.79 -20.77 17.59
N ARG A 296 -2.55 -19.67 17.72
CA ARG A 296 -2.76 -18.71 16.63
C ARG A 296 -2.39 -17.30 17.07
N LYS A 297 -1.68 -16.62 16.18
CA LYS A 297 -1.22 -15.23 16.41
C LYS A 297 -1.68 -14.34 15.25
N GLY A 298 -2.18 -13.16 15.62
CA GLY A 298 -2.61 -12.16 14.65
C GLY A 298 -4.09 -12.21 14.29
N LEU A 299 -4.49 -11.40 13.32
CA LEU A 299 -5.87 -11.27 12.83
C LEU A 299 -6.13 -12.22 11.66
N GLY A 300 -7.08 -13.12 11.84
CA GLY A 300 -7.44 -14.14 10.86
C GLY A 300 -6.34 -15.20 10.64
N THR A 301 -6.70 -16.26 9.92
CA THR A 301 -5.76 -17.31 9.52
C THR A 301 -5.22 -17.06 8.11
N PRO A 302 -4.15 -17.72 7.66
CA PRO A 302 -3.68 -17.63 6.28
C PRO A 302 -4.82 -17.87 5.26
N ALA A 303 -5.71 -18.81 5.53
CA ALA A 303 -6.84 -19.14 4.65
C ALA A 303 -7.94 -18.06 4.61
N THR A 304 -8.09 -17.24 5.65
CA THR A 304 -9.21 -16.30 5.79
C THR A 304 -8.83 -14.85 5.51
N ARG A 305 -7.55 -14.44 5.65
CA ARG A 305 -7.09 -13.05 5.49
C ARG A 305 -7.46 -12.47 4.12
N ALA A 306 -7.29 -13.22 3.04
CA ALA A 306 -7.67 -12.78 1.71
C ALA A 306 -9.18 -12.45 1.61
N ALA A 307 -10.03 -13.32 2.15
CA ALA A 307 -11.48 -13.12 2.16
C ALA A 307 -11.90 -11.90 3.01
N ILE A 308 -11.20 -11.63 4.11
CA ILE A 308 -11.42 -10.44 4.95
C ILE A 308 -11.14 -9.16 4.14
N ILE A 309 -9.99 -9.10 3.44
CA ILE A 309 -9.62 -7.95 2.60
C ILE A 309 -10.68 -7.75 1.50
N GLU A 310 -11.06 -8.80 0.78
CA GLU A 310 -12.07 -8.72 -0.28
C GLU A 310 -13.42 -8.25 0.27
N LYS A 311 -13.83 -8.72 1.45
CA LYS A 311 -15.07 -8.29 2.10
C LYS A 311 -15.06 -6.79 2.42
N LEU A 312 -13.93 -6.26 2.92
CA LEU A 312 -13.80 -4.83 3.19
C LEU A 312 -13.87 -3.99 1.91
N VAL A 313 -13.26 -4.45 0.83
CA VAL A 313 -13.31 -3.78 -0.48
C VAL A 313 -14.71 -3.86 -1.07
N ALA A 314 -15.36 -5.03 -1.06
CA ALA A 314 -16.72 -5.21 -1.57
C ALA A 314 -17.76 -4.40 -0.80
N ALA A 315 -17.57 -4.24 0.52
CA ALA A 315 -18.42 -3.40 1.36
C ALA A 315 -18.16 -1.89 1.18
N GLY A 316 -17.15 -1.50 0.40
CA GLY A 316 -16.81 -0.10 0.16
C GLY A 316 -16.13 0.62 1.33
N PHE A 317 -15.60 -0.12 2.31
CA PHE A 317 -14.82 0.45 3.42
C PHE A 317 -13.36 0.67 3.08
N VAL A 318 -12.86 -0.06 2.09
CA VAL A 318 -11.50 0.03 1.56
C VAL A 318 -11.56 0.10 0.04
N GLU A 319 -10.69 0.89 -0.57
CA GLU A 319 -10.51 0.94 -2.03
C GLU A 319 -9.07 0.59 -2.41
N ARG A 320 -8.91 0.00 -3.61
CA ARG A 320 -7.59 -0.25 -4.20
C ARG A 320 -7.20 0.91 -5.12
N LYS A 321 -6.08 1.58 -4.81
CA LYS A 321 -5.45 2.59 -5.68
C LYS A 321 -4.08 2.06 -6.14
N GLY A 322 -4.04 1.48 -7.34
CA GLY A 322 -2.89 0.71 -7.78
C GLY A 322 -2.63 -0.48 -6.87
N LYS A 323 -1.43 -0.59 -6.30
CA LYS A 323 -1.10 -1.63 -5.31
C LYS A 323 -1.53 -1.26 -3.87
N SER A 324 -1.95 -0.02 -3.61
CA SER A 324 -2.25 0.48 -2.26
C SER A 324 -3.70 0.21 -1.86
N LEU A 325 -3.90 -0.11 -0.59
CA LEU A 325 -5.19 -0.26 0.07
C LEU A 325 -5.44 0.99 0.91
N ILE A 326 -6.44 1.77 0.53
CA ILE A 326 -6.78 3.04 1.17
C ILE A 326 -8.15 2.92 1.84
N PRO A 327 -8.30 3.29 3.12
CA PRO A 327 -9.60 3.34 3.75
C PRO A 327 -10.45 4.42 3.08
N THR A 328 -11.72 4.12 2.81
CA THR A 328 -12.67 5.12 2.34
C THR A 328 -13.18 5.95 3.51
N LYS A 329 -13.84 7.07 3.22
CA LYS A 329 -14.51 7.85 4.26
C LYS A 329 -15.52 7.01 5.06
N ALA A 330 -16.25 6.11 4.39
CA ALA A 330 -17.16 5.19 5.07
C ALA A 330 -16.41 4.23 6.01
N GLY A 331 -15.24 3.74 5.61
CA GLY A 331 -14.39 2.90 6.45
C GLY A 331 -13.85 3.63 7.67
N ILE A 332 -13.38 4.87 7.50
CA ILE A 332 -12.91 5.72 8.62
C ILE A 332 -14.08 6.02 9.58
N ASN A 333 -15.22 6.43 9.04
CA ASN A 333 -16.41 6.72 9.84
C ASN A 333 -16.88 5.50 10.63
N LEU A 334 -16.81 4.30 10.04
CA LEU A 334 -17.16 3.06 10.72
C LEU A 334 -16.31 2.86 11.98
N VAL A 335 -14.99 2.90 11.86
CA VAL A 335 -14.09 2.68 13.01
C VAL A 335 -14.20 3.79 14.06
N THR A 336 -14.64 4.99 13.67
CA THR A 336 -14.87 6.11 14.62
C THR A 336 -16.09 5.88 15.51
N VAL A 337 -17.11 5.15 15.04
CA VAL A 337 -18.34 4.90 15.81
C VAL A 337 -18.35 3.52 16.49
N LEU A 338 -17.42 2.63 16.14
CA LEU A 338 -17.31 1.32 16.78
C LEU A 338 -16.73 1.44 18.19
N PRO A 339 -17.16 0.60 19.14
CA PRO A 339 -16.56 0.52 20.47
C PRO A 339 -15.11 0.03 20.41
N GLU A 340 -14.28 0.50 21.32
CA GLU A 340 -12.85 0.21 21.40
C GLU A 340 -12.52 -1.30 21.30
N PRO A 341 -13.20 -2.21 22.02
CA PRO A 341 -12.89 -3.64 21.94
C PRO A 341 -13.00 -4.21 20.52
N LEU A 342 -13.90 -3.68 19.69
CA LEU A 342 -14.06 -4.12 18.29
C LEU A 342 -13.03 -3.50 17.33
N THR A 343 -12.31 -2.48 17.75
CA THR A 343 -11.28 -1.80 16.95
C THR A 343 -9.85 -2.19 17.34
N SER A 344 -9.70 -2.96 18.43
CA SER A 344 -8.42 -3.45 18.95
C SER A 344 -8.17 -4.92 18.57
N PRO A 345 -6.92 -5.31 18.26
CA PRO A 345 -6.55 -6.72 18.10
C PRO A 345 -6.56 -7.50 19.42
N MET A 346 -6.57 -6.82 20.58
CA MET A 346 -6.55 -7.43 21.92
C MET A 346 -7.67 -8.42 22.15
N LEU A 347 -8.89 -8.08 21.74
CA LEU A 347 -10.05 -8.98 21.87
C LEU A 347 -9.80 -10.33 21.19
N THR A 348 -9.19 -10.31 19.99
CA THR A 348 -8.83 -11.54 19.28
C THR A 348 -7.74 -12.32 20.02
N ALA A 349 -6.72 -11.64 20.53
CA ALA A 349 -5.62 -12.28 21.28
C ALA A 349 -6.14 -12.94 22.58
N GLU A 350 -7.00 -12.25 23.33
CA GLU A 350 -7.63 -12.80 24.53
C GLU A 350 -8.50 -14.03 24.25
N TRP A 351 -9.24 -14.01 23.15
CA TRP A 351 -10.07 -15.16 22.76
C TRP A 351 -9.24 -16.34 22.32
N GLU A 352 -8.19 -16.13 21.52
CA GLU A 352 -7.26 -17.20 21.12
C GLU A 352 -6.54 -17.83 22.33
N GLN A 353 -6.18 -17.00 23.33
CA GLN A 353 -5.63 -17.52 24.58
C GLN A 353 -6.64 -18.43 25.30
N LYS A 354 -7.89 -17.99 25.49
CA LYS A 354 -8.93 -18.78 26.14
C LYS A 354 -9.24 -20.07 25.36
N LEU A 355 -9.27 -20.00 24.03
CA LEU A 355 -9.46 -21.20 23.20
C LEU A 355 -8.29 -22.18 23.37
N THR A 356 -7.07 -21.69 23.47
CA THR A 356 -5.87 -22.52 23.75
C THR A 356 -5.98 -23.21 25.11
N GLU A 357 -6.43 -22.47 26.14
CA GLU A 357 -6.66 -23.03 27.49
C GLU A 357 -7.75 -24.13 27.48
N ILE A 358 -8.85 -23.89 26.73
CA ILE A 358 -9.92 -24.89 26.57
C ILE A 358 -9.38 -26.15 25.87
N ALA A 359 -8.60 -25.99 24.80
CA ALA A 359 -8.02 -27.11 24.07
C ALA A 359 -7.08 -27.97 24.94
N LYS A 360 -6.41 -27.35 25.93
CA LYS A 360 -5.57 -28.01 26.93
C LYS A 360 -6.37 -28.61 28.10
N GLY A 361 -7.70 -28.43 28.13
CA GLY A 361 -8.57 -28.88 29.24
C GLY A 361 -8.48 -28.03 30.50
N GLY A 362 -7.88 -26.84 30.43
CA GLY A 362 -7.70 -25.92 31.59
C GLY A 362 -8.85 -24.93 31.78
N ALA A 363 -9.78 -24.80 30.84
CA ALA A 363 -10.92 -23.90 30.90
C ALA A 363 -12.21 -24.53 30.37
N ASP A 364 -13.35 -24.00 30.82
CA ASP A 364 -14.68 -24.47 30.43
C ASP A 364 -15.18 -23.75 29.16
N PRO A 365 -15.52 -24.48 28.07
CA PRO A 365 -16.03 -23.90 26.84
C PRO A 365 -17.39 -23.17 27.02
N ASP A 366 -18.24 -23.59 27.95
CA ASP A 366 -19.53 -22.98 28.17
C ASP A 366 -19.37 -21.58 28.81
N ILE A 367 -18.42 -21.42 29.75
CA ILE A 367 -18.08 -20.12 30.34
C ILE A 367 -17.58 -19.17 29.26
N PHE A 368 -16.75 -19.64 28.32
CA PHE A 368 -16.26 -18.84 27.19
C PHE A 368 -17.43 -18.39 26.30
N MET A 369 -18.33 -19.30 25.93
CA MET A 369 -19.50 -18.98 25.11
C MET A 369 -20.47 -18.02 25.79
N ASP A 370 -20.67 -18.13 27.10
CA ASP A 370 -21.50 -17.19 27.87
C ASP A 370 -20.85 -15.80 27.93
N GLY A 371 -19.54 -15.73 28.03
CA GLY A 371 -18.81 -14.47 27.93
C GLY A 371 -19.03 -13.78 26.58
N ILE A 372 -19.01 -14.51 25.46
CA ILE A 372 -19.31 -13.97 24.13
C ILE A 372 -20.76 -13.50 24.06
N ARG A 373 -21.74 -14.27 24.56
CA ARG A 373 -23.16 -13.89 24.57
C ARG A 373 -23.37 -12.60 25.34
N THR A 374 -22.78 -12.48 26.53
CA THR A 374 -22.84 -11.29 27.37
C THR A 374 -22.28 -10.08 26.65
N MET A 375 -21.07 -10.18 26.07
CA MET A 375 -20.46 -9.11 25.31
C MET A 375 -21.33 -8.66 24.12
N VAL A 376 -21.92 -9.59 23.38
CA VAL A 376 -22.81 -9.28 22.26
C VAL A 376 -24.06 -8.55 22.75
N GLN A 377 -24.66 -9.01 23.86
CA GLN A 377 -25.84 -8.35 24.47
C GLN A 377 -25.50 -6.91 24.91
N GLU A 378 -24.38 -6.70 25.55
CA GLU A 378 -23.91 -5.38 25.97
C GLU A 378 -23.70 -4.46 24.76
N ILE A 379 -23.02 -4.93 23.72
CA ILE A 379 -22.81 -4.15 22.49
C ILE A 379 -24.14 -3.79 21.85
N VAL A 380 -25.05 -4.75 21.68
CA VAL A 380 -26.35 -4.50 21.05
C VAL A 380 -27.21 -3.54 21.89
N SER A 381 -27.20 -3.66 23.21
CA SER A 381 -27.97 -2.77 24.08
C SER A 381 -27.41 -1.34 24.11
N THR A 382 -26.09 -1.21 24.19
CA THR A 382 -25.39 0.08 24.28
C THR A 382 -25.41 0.83 22.96
N TYR A 383 -25.19 0.11 21.84
CA TYR A 383 -25.05 0.68 20.49
C TYR A 383 -26.27 0.42 19.60
N SER A 384 -27.44 0.19 20.20
CA SER A 384 -28.73 0.03 19.48
C SER A 384 -29.05 1.24 18.59
N CYS A 385 -28.54 2.42 18.94
CA CYS A 385 -28.70 3.65 18.19
C CYS A 385 -27.34 4.35 18.04
N ILE A 386 -26.97 4.70 16.79
CA ILE A 386 -25.85 5.60 16.53
C ILE A 386 -26.20 6.99 17.08
N SER A 387 -25.26 7.63 17.79
CA SER A 387 -25.42 9.01 18.28
C SER A 387 -25.76 9.98 17.14
N GLU A 388 -26.40 11.12 17.46
CA GLU A 388 -26.71 12.12 16.44
C GLU A 388 -25.46 12.63 15.69
N ASP A 389 -24.32 12.71 16.35
CA ASP A 389 -23.05 13.07 15.72
C ASP A 389 -22.53 11.93 14.84
N GLY A 390 -22.65 10.69 15.26
CA GLY A 390 -22.36 9.52 14.43
C GLY A 390 -23.23 9.47 13.18
N LYS A 391 -24.52 9.76 13.26
CA LYS A 391 -25.43 9.84 12.09
C LYS A 391 -24.97 10.90 11.08
N LYS A 392 -24.43 12.03 11.54
CA LYS A 392 -23.89 13.09 10.67
C LYS A 392 -22.69 12.60 9.86
N LEU A 393 -21.85 11.72 10.41
CA LEU A 393 -20.70 11.15 9.69
C LEU A 393 -21.14 10.32 8.49
N PHE A 394 -22.28 9.63 8.55
CA PHE A 394 -22.82 8.82 7.47
C PHE A 394 -23.83 9.55 6.58
N ALA A 395 -24.12 10.82 6.87
CA ALA A 395 -24.97 11.61 6.01
C ALA A 395 -24.33 11.73 4.61
N PRO A 396 -25.09 11.52 3.51
CA PRO A 396 -24.54 11.65 2.18
C PRO A 396 -23.97 13.06 1.97
N GLU A 397 -22.75 13.14 1.49
CA GLU A 397 -22.13 14.40 1.13
C GLU A 397 -22.96 15.06 0.02
N LYS A 398 -23.44 16.26 0.32
CA LYS A 398 -24.10 17.05 -0.71
C LYS A 398 -23.04 17.55 -1.69
N GLU A 399 -23.20 17.21 -2.94
CA GLU A 399 -22.28 17.68 -3.98
C GLU A 399 -22.32 19.20 -4.10
N VAL A 400 -21.17 19.82 -4.02
CA VAL A 400 -21.00 21.27 -4.18
C VAL A 400 -21.12 21.60 -5.68
N ILE A 401 -22.16 22.33 -6.05
CA ILE A 401 -22.43 22.74 -7.44
C ILE A 401 -21.60 23.97 -7.82
N GLY A 402 -21.28 24.82 -6.86
CA GLY A 402 -20.50 26.03 -7.04
C GLY A 402 -20.42 26.86 -5.78
N THR A 403 -19.82 28.02 -5.88
CA THR A 403 -19.68 29.00 -4.78
C THR A 403 -20.77 30.04 -4.86
N CYS A 404 -21.36 30.41 -3.73
CA CYS A 404 -22.39 31.44 -3.66
C CYS A 404 -21.80 32.81 -4.03
N PRO A 405 -22.35 33.53 -5.03
CA PRO A 405 -21.86 34.83 -5.41
C PRO A 405 -22.08 35.94 -4.36
N ARG A 406 -22.98 35.70 -3.37
CA ARG A 406 -23.28 36.68 -2.32
C ARG A 406 -22.36 36.55 -1.09
N CYS A 407 -22.12 35.31 -0.63
CA CYS A 407 -21.41 35.09 0.65
C CYS A 407 -20.22 34.15 0.55
N GLY A 408 -19.91 33.62 -0.62
CA GLY A 408 -18.77 32.72 -0.82
C GLY A 408 -18.98 31.29 -0.32
N GLN A 409 -20.09 30.96 0.31
CA GLN A 409 -20.36 29.64 0.84
C GLN A 409 -20.76 28.63 -0.26
N PRO A 410 -20.58 27.30 -0.02
CA PRO A 410 -20.96 26.27 -1.00
C PRO A 410 -22.46 26.30 -1.35
N ILE A 411 -22.77 26.03 -2.62
CA ILE A 411 -24.15 25.80 -3.09
C ILE A 411 -24.36 24.31 -3.35
N TYR A 412 -25.47 23.80 -2.83
CA TYR A 412 -25.86 22.40 -2.95
C TYR A 412 -27.12 22.23 -3.81
N GLU A 413 -27.23 21.08 -4.48
CA GLU A 413 -28.42 20.67 -5.20
C GLU A 413 -29.47 20.13 -4.22
N GLY A 414 -30.64 20.76 -4.21
CA GLY A 414 -31.86 20.26 -3.57
C GLY A 414 -32.79 19.60 -4.59
N LYS A 415 -33.90 19.02 -4.10
CA LYS A 415 -34.93 18.41 -4.98
C LYS A 415 -35.49 19.42 -5.98
N LYS A 416 -35.77 20.66 -5.57
CA LYS A 416 -36.43 21.69 -6.36
C LYS A 416 -35.56 22.92 -6.67
N ASN A 417 -34.35 23.01 -6.13
CA ASN A 417 -33.51 24.19 -6.20
C ASN A 417 -32.03 23.87 -6.08
N PHE A 418 -31.19 24.89 -6.32
CA PHE A 418 -29.78 24.95 -5.92
C PHE A 418 -29.69 26.08 -4.91
N ALA A 419 -29.31 25.77 -3.66
CA ALA A 419 -29.35 26.71 -2.54
C ALA A 419 -28.01 26.85 -1.85
N CYS A 420 -27.74 28.05 -1.34
CA CYS A 420 -26.58 28.32 -0.50
C CYS A 420 -26.66 27.49 0.80
N SER A 421 -25.50 27.00 1.29
CA SER A 421 -25.39 26.32 2.56
C SER A 421 -25.74 27.22 3.74
N ASP A 422 -25.45 28.50 3.63
CA ASP A 422 -25.87 29.49 4.60
C ASP A 422 -27.34 29.92 4.34
N ARG A 423 -28.23 29.47 5.21
CA ARG A 423 -29.67 29.79 5.14
C ARG A 423 -29.96 31.28 5.30
N SER A 424 -29.09 32.01 6.00
CA SER A 424 -29.25 33.46 6.24
C SER A 424 -28.96 34.28 4.96
N CYS A 425 -28.14 33.76 4.06
CA CYS A 425 -27.74 34.40 2.79
C CYS A 425 -28.90 34.55 1.79
N GLY A 426 -29.88 33.64 1.83
CA GLY A 426 -31.07 33.70 0.97
C GLY A 426 -30.83 33.46 -0.51
N PHE A 427 -29.63 33.13 -0.99
CA PHE A 427 -29.36 32.82 -2.38
C PHE A 427 -29.89 31.44 -2.77
N VAL A 428 -30.87 31.42 -3.70
CA VAL A 428 -31.53 30.20 -4.20
C VAL A 428 -31.82 30.31 -5.68
N LEU A 429 -31.39 29.34 -6.47
CA LEU A 429 -31.77 29.17 -7.87
C LEU A 429 -32.84 28.06 -7.97
N TRP A 430 -34.04 28.41 -8.35
CA TRP A 430 -35.14 27.46 -8.50
C TRP A 430 -35.08 26.75 -9.84
N LYS A 431 -35.20 25.40 -9.86
CA LYS A 431 -35.20 24.60 -11.08
C LYS A 431 -36.34 24.94 -12.03
N ASN A 432 -37.51 25.24 -11.44
CA ASN A 432 -38.74 25.60 -12.13
C ASN A 432 -39.10 27.08 -12.00
N ASP A 433 -38.07 27.96 -11.92
CA ASP A 433 -38.31 29.41 -11.94
C ASP A 433 -39.14 29.84 -13.17
N ARG A 434 -39.92 30.93 -13.02
CA ARG A 434 -40.78 31.47 -14.09
C ARG A 434 -39.98 31.83 -15.35
N PHE A 435 -38.76 32.28 -15.20
CA PHE A 435 -37.86 32.54 -16.33
C PHE A 435 -37.66 31.32 -17.20
N TRP A 436 -37.41 30.16 -16.59
CA TRP A 436 -37.17 28.91 -17.28
C TRP A 436 -38.46 28.29 -17.81
N THR A 437 -39.49 28.22 -16.98
CA THR A 437 -40.76 27.55 -17.31
C THR A 437 -41.50 28.26 -18.46
N SER A 438 -41.49 29.61 -18.48
CA SER A 438 -42.06 30.39 -19.58
C SER A 438 -41.38 30.15 -20.94
N ARG A 439 -40.16 29.58 -20.92
CA ARG A 439 -39.38 29.23 -22.11
C ARG A 439 -39.33 27.72 -22.36
N LYS A 440 -40.25 26.98 -21.75
CA LYS A 440 -40.35 25.52 -21.80
C LYS A 440 -39.03 24.82 -21.47
N LYS A 441 -38.30 25.33 -20.46
CA LYS A 441 -37.04 24.80 -19.92
C LYS A 441 -37.12 24.64 -18.41
N GLU A 442 -36.19 23.86 -17.88
CA GLU A 442 -35.92 23.74 -16.47
C GLU A 442 -34.42 23.99 -16.24
N LEU A 443 -34.06 24.60 -15.11
CA LEU A 443 -32.67 24.84 -14.76
C LEU A 443 -32.01 23.50 -14.36
N THR A 444 -31.14 23.00 -15.24
CA THR A 444 -30.39 21.76 -14.97
C THR A 444 -29.16 22.02 -14.10
N LYS A 445 -28.65 20.97 -13.50
CA LYS A 445 -27.39 21.02 -12.70
C LYS A 445 -26.23 21.62 -13.50
N LYS A 446 -26.04 21.21 -14.77
CA LYS A 446 -25.00 21.75 -15.66
C LYS A 446 -25.14 23.25 -15.86
N MET A 447 -26.36 23.70 -16.13
CA MET A 447 -26.64 25.13 -16.32
C MET A 447 -26.38 25.93 -15.04
N ALA A 448 -26.82 25.42 -13.90
CA ALA A 448 -26.55 26.02 -12.59
C ALA A 448 -25.04 26.11 -12.31
N THR A 449 -24.27 25.04 -12.56
CA THR A 449 -22.81 25.04 -12.42
C THR A 449 -22.14 26.09 -13.33
N ASP A 450 -22.56 26.19 -14.60
CA ASP A 450 -22.02 27.20 -15.52
C ASP A 450 -22.36 28.62 -15.07
N LEU A 451 -23.60 28.86 -14.62
CA LEU A 451 -24.03 30.18 -14.09
C LEU A 451 -23.22 30.59 -12.86
N LEU A 452 -22.97 29.66 -11.94
CA LEU A 452 -22.22 29.95 -10.71
C LEU A 452 -20.72 30.13 -10.97
N LYS A 453 -20.12 29.38 -11.92
CA LYS A 453 -18.67 29.45 -12.19
C LYS A 453 -18.31 30.53 -13.20
N LYS A 454 -19.15 30.78 -14.22
CA LYS A 454 -18.84 31.64 -15.36
C LYS A 454 -19.76 32.86 -15.44
N GLY A 455 -20.76 32.96 -14.57
CA GLY A 455 -21.81 33.98 -14.65
C GLY A 455 -22.78 33.78 -15.79
N ARG A 456 -22.54 32.80 -16.69
CA ARG A 456 -23.33 32.59 -17.93
C ARG A 456 -23.42 31.12 -18.34
N THR A 457 -24.52 30.73 -19.01
CA THR A 457 -24.69 29.42 -19.61
C THR A 457 -25.37 29.53 -20.97
N ASN A 458 -25.01 28.70 -21.97
CA ASN A 458 -25.63 28.67 -23.28
C ASN A 458 -26.79 27.67 -23.30
N VAL A 459 -27.96 28.12 -23.65
CA VAL A 459 -29.19 27.31 -23.70
C VAL A 459 -29.73 27.27 -25.11
N LYS A 460 -29.91 26.07 -25.64
CA LYS A 460 -30.49 25.81 -26.96
C LYS A 460 -31.97 25.53 -26.85
N GLY A 461 -32.72 25.94 -27.90
CA GLY A 461 -34.12 25.61 -28.08
C GLY A 461 -35.05 26.15 -26.98
N MET A 462 -34.79 27.36 -26.47
CA MET A 462 -35.74 28.08 -25.63
C MET A 462 -36.93 28.53 -26.43
N TRP A 463 -38.12 28.47 -25.86
CA TRP A 463 -39.36 28.82 -26.54
C TRP A 463 -39.70 30.32 -26.40
N SER A 464 -40.13 30.95 -27.48
CA SER A 464 -40.66 32.29 -27.46
C SER A 464 -42.15 32.26 -27.76
N GLU A 465 -43.00 32.59 -26.81
CA GLU A 465 -44.43 32.69 -27.01
C GLU A 465 -44.81 33.80 -28.02
N LYS A 466 -44.08 34.92 -27.99
CA LYS A 466 -44.35 36.03 -28.91
C LYS A 466 -44.04 35.70 -30.38
N LYS A 467 -43.03 34.84 -30.63
CA LYS A 467 -42.60 34.48 -31.99
C LYS A 467 -43.06 33.06 -32.41
N GLN A 468 -43.67 32.29 -31.48
CA GLN A 468 -44.07 30.90 -31.69
C GLN A 468 -42.93 30.04 -32.27
N ALA A 469 -41.70 30.26 -31.82
CA ALA A 469 -40.51 29.62 -32.33
C ALA A 469 -39.47 29.37 -31.26
N ALA A 470 -38.64 28.33 -31.46
CA ALA A 470 -37.50 28.06 -30.62
C ALA A 470 -36.31 28.96 -31.00
N TYR A 471 -35.51 29.34 -30.00
CA TYR A 471 -34.30 30.15 -30.17
C TYR A 471 -33.20 29.71 -29.23
N ASP A 472 -31.95 30.02 -29.58
CA ASP A 472 -30.77 29.79 -28.77
C ASP A 472 -30.32 31.13 -28.21
N ALA A 473 -29.92 31.16 -26.93
CA ALA A 473 -29.31 32.34 -26.31
C ALA A 473 -28.39 31.94 -25.15
N ALA A 474 -27.49 32.83 -24.82
CA ALA A 474 -26.79 32.76 -23.54
C ALA A 474 -27.65 33.39 -22.44
N VAL A 475 -27.72 32.72 -21.32
CA VAL A 475 -28.39 33.22 -20.10
C VAL A 475 -27.30 33.65 -19.10
N ILE A 476 -27.42 34.89 -18.63
CA ILE A 476 -26.54 35.51 -17.67
C ILE A 476 -27.23 35.57 -16.32
N LEU A 477 -26.51 35.23 -15.26
CA LEU A 477 -27.00 35.39 -13.90
C LEU A 477 -27.01 36.88 -13.52
N ASP A 478 -28.17 37.40 -13.16
CA ASP A 478 -28.35 38.81 -12.76
C ASP A 478 -28.85 38.89 -11.34
N ASP A 479 -27.89 38.78 -10.40
CA ASP A 479 -28.18 38.86 -8.97
C ASP A 479 -28.05 40.31 -8.47
N THR A 480 -29.20 40.93 -8.21
CA THR A 480 -29.28 42.31 -7.67
C THR A 480 -29.28 42.36 -6.14
N GLY A 481 -29.04 41.21 -5.45
CA GLY A 481 -29.10 41.14 -3.97
C GLY A 481 -30.54 41.07 -3.40
N GLY A 482 -31.57 41.05 -4.24
CA GLY A 482 -32.95 40.97 -3.82
C GLY A 482 -33.41 39.56 -3.42
N LYS A 483 -34.69 39.43 -3.08
CA LYS A 483 -35.33 38.15 -2.67
C LYS A 483 -35.30 37.10 -3.78
N TYR A 484 -35.34 37.53 -5.05
CA TYR A 484 -35.36 36.64 -6.20
C TYR A 484 -34.13 36.89 -7.07
N ILE A 485 -33.64 35.84 -7.69
CA ILE A 485 -32.50 35.89 -8.60
C ILE A 485 -33.09 36.09 -10.01
N ASN A 486 -32.58 37.05 -10.75
CA ASN A 486 -32.99 37.34 -12.12
C ASN A 486 -32.00 36.76 -13.14
N PHE A 487 -32.46 36.68 -14.39
CA PHE A 487 -31.66 36.21 -15.51
C PHE A 487 -31.81 37.17 -16.69
N LYS A 488 -30.71 37.45 -17.38
CA LYS A 488 -30.69 38.25 -18.64
C LYS A 488 -30.36 37.35 -19.81
N LEU A 489 -30.94 37.68 -20.95
CA LEU A 489 -30.68 37.01 -22.24
C LEU A 489 -29.64 37.80 -23.03
N GLU A 490 -28.62 37.10 -23.49
CA GLU A 490 -27.64 37.60 -24.47
C GLU A 490 -27.75 36.78 -25.75
N PHE A 491 -28.00 37.46 -26.85
CA PHE A 491 -28.12 36.82 -28.16
C PHE A 491 -26.77 36.85 -28.89
N PRO A 492 -26.40 35.76 -29.62
CA PRO A 492 -25.21 35.80 -30.43
C PRO A 492 -25.29 36.92 -31.46
N LYS A 493 -24.22 37.73 -31.57
CA LYS A 493 -24.12 38.74 -32.63
C LYS A 493 -24.31 38.04 -33.97
N ARG A 494 -25.25 38.50 -34.80
CA ARG A 494 -25.37 38.06 -36.18
C ARG A 494 -24.02 38.27 -36.87
N LYS A 495 -23.44 37.24 -37.44
CA LYS A 495 -22.33 37.40 -38.38
C LYS A 495 -22.94 38.18 -39.57
N GLU A 496 -22.50 39.42 -39.78
CA GLU A 496 -22.77 40.15 -40.98
C GLU A 496 -22.30 39.29 -42.17
N GLY A 497 -23.23 38.89 -42.99
CA GLY A 497 -22.94 38.13 -44.19
C GLY A 497 -22.05 38.96 -45.10
N VAL A 498 -20.86 38.47 -45.40
CA VAL A 498 -20.04 38.97 -46.50
C VAL A 498 -20.84 38.74 -47.78
N ASN A 499 -21.59 39.77 -48.24
CA ASN A 499 -22.11 39.80 -49.56
C ASN A 499 -20.93 39.96 -50.53
N GLY A 500 -20.36 38.86 -50.99
CA GLY A 500 -19.50 38.84 -52.20
C GLY A 500 -20.36 38.81 -53.42
N ARG A 501 -20.61 39.98 -54.00
CA ARG A 501 -20.96 40.10 -55.44
C ARG A 501 -19.68 39.87 -56.25
N LYS A 502 -19.60 38.84 -57.00
CA LYS A 502 -19.53 38.74 -58.48
C LYS A 502 -19.25 37.30 -58.85
#